data_1cb7e205225af3d73c47720a88ee498d
#
_entry.id   1cb7e205225af3d73c47720a88ee498d
#
_cell.length_a   1.000
_cell.length_b   1.000
_cell.length_c   1.000
_cell.angle_alpha   90.00
_cell.angle_beta   90.00
_cell.angle_gamma   90.00
#
_symmetry.space_group_name_H-M   'P 1'
#
loop_
_entity.id
_entity.type
_entity.pdbx_description
1 polymer ?
#
loop_
_entity_poly.entity_id
_entity_poly.type
_entity_poly.pdbx_seq_one_letter_code
_entity_poly.pdbx_strand_id
1 'polypeptide(L)'
;MSPGPSGCGKTTTLRLIAGLEELQTGSVSWNDHVLADTHRSEPPEKRQVSLLFQDFALFPHLTVAQNVAFGLTDLSSAERDARVHEVLEQVGMLRYANRYPRYLSGGEQQRIALARARAPRPRIFLLDEPFSNLDTRLRNQLRDLSLHILKKSESSSLIVTHDAEEAMFMGDQVAVMKDGRIVQVGPPEELYFKPVNAFVASLFGEVNEIAGRVLDGHVHTPIGTICAPGFADGAEVDVLVRPEALRVVADEQNNAVASVITSRLLGRASLLHLSVPNGEVGGLHLHSRVSGKMLPSEGSTVGLTLDDQNVFVFAAENS
;
A
#
# COMPACT_ATOMS: atom_id res chain seq x y z
N MET A 1 -8.28 -0.90 0.52
CA MET A 1 -7.22 -0.64 -0.49
C MET A 1 -6.73 -1.96 -1.05
N SER A 2 -6.20 -2.00 -2.27
CA SER A 2 -5.77 -3.26 -2.89
C SER A 2 -4.33 -3.12 -3.41
N PRO A 3 -3.32 -3.39 -2.56
CA PRO A 3 -1.93 -3.50 -3.02
C PRO A 3 -1.72 -4.84 -3.74
N GLY A 4 -0.73 -4.86 -4.64
CA GLY A 4 -0.33 -6.06 -5.38
C GLY A 4 0.54 -5.71 -6.58
N PRO A 5 1.24 -6.67 -7.17
CA PRO A 5 2.11 -6.44 -8.32
C PRO A 5 1.33 -5.92 -9.53
N SER A 6 2.04 -5.28 -10.45
CA SER A 6 1.45 -4.81 -11.71
C SER A 6 0.83 -5.99 -12.48
N GLY A 7 -0.35 -5.78 -13.05
CA GLY A 7 -1.03 -6.81 -13.85
C GLY A 7 -1.90 -7.81 -13.06
N CYS A 8 -2.00 -7.74 -11.72
CA CYS A 8 -2.84 -8.66 -10.94
C CYS A 8 -4.36 -8.35 -11.00
N GLY A 9 -4.82 -7.43 -11.86
CA GLY A 9 -6.25 -7.16 -12.08
C GLY A 9 -6.86 -5.99 -11.31
N LYS A 10 -6.09 -5.19 -10.57
CA LYS A 10 -6.58 -4.07 -9.74
C LYS A 10 -7.35 -3.01 -10.55
N THR A 11 -6.73 -2.44 -11.58
CA THR A 11 -7.35 -1.45 -12.47
C THR A 11 -8.58 -2.03 -13.18
N THR A 12 -8.52 -3.29 -13.61
CA THR A 12 -9.67 -3.98 -14.21
C THR A 12 -10.83 -4.06 -13.24
N THR A 13 -10.57 -4.39 -11.96
CA THR A 13 -11.60 -4.41 -10.92
C THR A 13 -12.25 -3.03 -10.75
N LEU A 14 -11.47 -1.94 -10.70
CA LEU A 14 -12.02 -0.58 -10.66
C LEU A 14 -12.90 -0.27 -11.87
N ARG A 15 -12.46 -0.64 -13.08
CA ARG A 15 -13.21 -0.40 -14.32
C ARG A 15 -14.51 -1.19 -14.38
N LEU A 16 -14.52 -2.43 -13.90
CA LEU A 16 -15.72 -3.26 -13.76
C LEU A 16 -16.73 -2.61 -12.79
N ILE A 17 -16.28 -2.10 -11.64
CA ILE A 17 -17.13 -1.40 -10.67
C ILE A 17 -17.67 -0.09 -11.26
N ALA A 18 -16.82 0.65 -11.99
CA ALA A 18 -17.21 1.89 -12.66
C ALA A 18 -18.16 1.67 -13.86
N GLY A 19 -18.26 0.43 -14.38
CA GLY A 19 -19.04 0.11 -15.58
C GLY A 19 -18.36 0.47 -16.89
N LEU A 20 -17.04 0.62 -16.87
CA LEU A 20 -16.20 0.90 -18.05
C LEU A 20 -15.71 -0.36 -18.75
N GLU A 21 -15.90 -1.51 -18.11
CA GLU A 21 -15.60 -2.84 -18.67
C GLU A 21 -16.82 -3.76 -18.46
N GLU A 22 -17.00 -4.72 -19.36
CA GLU A 22 -18.08 -5.70 -19.27
C GLU A 22 -17.71 -6.86 -18.33
N LEU A 23 -18.64 -7.20 -17.45
CA LEU A 23 -18.49 -8.34 -16.54
C LEU A 23 -18.76 -9.64 -17.28
N GLN A 24 -17.78 -10.52 -17.36
CA GLN A 24 -17.90 -11.82 -18.04
C GLN A 24 -18.58 -12.87 -17.17
N THR A 25 -18.27 -12.88 -15.86
CA THR A 25 -18.81 -13.83 -14.88
C THR A 25 -18.95 -13.20 -13.52
N GLY A 26 -19.88 -13.67 -12.68
CA GLY A 26 -20.08 -13.18 -11.32
C GLY A 26 -21.03 -12.00 -11.26
N SER A 27 -20.89 -11.15 -10.24
CA SER A 27 -21.69 -9.94 -10.04
C SER A 27 -20.92 -8.84 -9.33
N VAL A 28 -21.30 -7.60 -9.58
CA VAL A 28 -20.87 -6.41 -8.83
C VAL A 28 -22.09 -5.83 -8.14
N SER A 29 -22.05 -5.72 -6.83
CA SER A 29 -23.14 -5.18 -6.03
C SER A 29 -22.66 -4.14 -5.02
N TRP A 30 -23.55 -3.21 -4.68
CA TRP A 30 -23.38 -2.24 -3.61
C TRP A 30 -24.54 -2.42 -2.62
N ASN A 31 -24.25 -2.87 -1.41
CA ASN A 31 -25.26 -3.37 -0.48
C ASN A 31 -26.13 -4.43 -1.20
N ASP A 32 -27.45 -4.27 -1.16
CA ASP A 32 -28.42 -5.16 -1.82
C ASP A 32 -28.69 -4.81 -3.30
N HIS A 33 -28.03 -3.76 -3.84
CA HIS A 33 -28.24 -3.31 -5.21
C HIS A 33 -27.17 -3.89 -6.14
N VAL A 34 -27.60 -4.67 -7.14
CA VAL A 34 -26.72 -5.26 -8.16
C VAL A 34 -26.47 -4.23 -9.27
N LEU A 35 -25.22 -3.77 -9.37
CA LEU A 35 -24.76 -2.83 -10.41
C LEU A 35 -24.50 -3.53 -11.75
N ALA A 36 -23.98 -4.76 -11.72
CA ALA A 36 -23.75 -5.58 -12.89
C ALA A 36 -23.77 -7.07 -12.56
N ASP A 37 -24.29 -7.87 -13.48
CA ASP A 37 -24.18 -9.32 -13.51
C ASP A 37 -24.02 -9.80 -14.97
N THR A 38 -24.07 -11.11 -15.23
CA THR A 38 -23.93 -11.69 -16.57
C THR A 38 -25.07 -11.33 -17.54
N HIS A 39 -26.17 -10.76 -17.04
CA HIS A 39 -27.38 -10.45 -17.85
C HIS A 39 -27.63 -8.96 -17.96
N ARG A 40 -27.18 -8.17 -16.99
CA ARG A 40 -27.41 -6.73 -16.97
C ARG A 40 -26.20 -5.98 -16.45
N SER A 41 -26.03 -4.76 -16.94
CA SER A 41 -25.02 -3.82 -16.44
C SER A 41 -25.62 -2.43 -16.42
N GLU A 42 -25.63 -1.79 -15.24
CA GLU A 42 -25.99 -0.39 -15.17
C GLU A 42 -24.94 0.47 -15.87
N PRO A 43 -25.33 1.42 -16.70
CA PRO A 43 -24.37 2.31 -17.35
C PRO A 43 -23.64 3.18 -16.31
N PRO A 44 -22.39 3.59 -16.58
CA PRO A 44 -21.52 4.30 -15.60
C PRO A 44 -22.18 5.50 -14.94
N GLU A 45 -22.93 6.32 -15.70
CA GLU A 45 -23.58 7.54 -15.23
C GLU A 45 -24.71 7.29 -14.20
N LYS A 46 -25.23 6.06 -14.11
CA LYS A 46 -26.29 5.68 -13.16
C LYS A 46 -25.76 5.05 -11.88
N ARG A 47 -24.51 4.60 -11.87
CA ARG A 47 -23.91 3.86 -10.74
C ARG A 47 -23.61 4.73 -9.52
N GLN A 48 -23.68 6.06 -9.63
CA GLN A 48 -23.28 7.01 -8.59
C GLN A 48 -21.86 6.76 -8.06
N VAL A 49 -20.96 6.42 -8.99
CA VAL A 49 -19.55 6.14 -8.74
C VAL A 49 -18.73 7.26 -9.37
N SER A 50 -17.73 7.75 -8.67
CA SER A 50 -16.71 8.64 -9.25
C SER A 50 -15.38 7.91 -9.36
N LEU A 51 -14.74 8.02 -10.51
CA LEU A 51 -13.42 7.44 -10.77
C LEU A 51 -12.39 8.56 -10.96
N LEU A 52 -11.33 8.48 -10.16
CA LEU A 52 -10.13 9.30 -10.34
C LEU A 52 -9.07 8.43 -11.03
N PHE A 53 -8.72 8.83 -12.24
CA PHE A 53 -7.72 8.15 -13.07
C PHE A 53 -6.29 8.56 -12.66
N GLN A 54 -5.33 7.70 -12.95
CA GLN A 54 -3.92 7.90 -12.67
C GLN A 54 -3.33 9.16 -13.32
N ASP A 55 -3.80 9.53 -14.53
CA ASP A 55 -3.40 10.71 -15.29
C ASP A 55 -4.28 11.95 -15.03
N PHE A 56 -5.12 11.87 -13.96
CA PHE A 56 -6.11 12.90 -13.57
C PHE A 56 -7.21 13.16 -14.60
N ALA A 57 -7.02 12.85 -15.85
CA ALA A 57 -7.95 12.99 -16.97
C ALA A 57 -8.73 14.33 -16.97
N LEU A 58 -8.06 15.45 -16.65
CA LEU A 58 -8.69 16.77 -16.69
C LEU A 58 -8.91 17.20 -18.15
N PHE A 59 -10.05 17.84 -18.40
CA PHE A 59 -10.35 18.40 -19.71
C PHE A 59 -9.49 19.63 -19.99
N PRO A 60 -8.53 19.60 -20.92
CA PRO A 60 -7.55 20.66 -21.09
C PRO A 60 -8.14 21.96 -21.68
N HIS A 61 -9.30 21.86 -22.34
CA HIS A 61 -10.03 22.96 -22.96
C HIS A 61 -11.04 23.63 -22.01
N LEU A 62 -11.27 23.07 -20.81
CA LEU A 62 -12.13 23.62 -19.77
C LEU A 62 -11.29 24.27 -18.67
N THR A 63 -11.83 25.35 -18.07
CA THR A 63 -11.26 25.94 -16.87
C THR A 63 -11.38 24.98 -15.66
N VAL A 64 -10.70 25.30 -14.58
CA VAL A 64 -10.82 24.56 -13.29
C VAL A 64 -12.26 24.48 -12.83
N ALA A 65 -12.98 25.61 -12.80
CA ALA A 65 -14.39 25.63 -12.40
C ALA A 65 -15.27 24.78 -13.35
N GLN A 66 -15.04 24.87 -14.64
CA GLN A 66 -15.76 24.06 -15.64
C GLN A 66 -15.44 22.56 -15.54
N ASN A 67 -14.20 22.18 -15.24
CA ASN A 67 -13.84 20.79 -14.96
C ASN A 67 -14.63 20.24 -13.77
N VAL A 68 -14.71 21.00 -12.67
CA VAL A 68 -15.44 20.58 -11.47
C VAL A 68 -16.95 20.55 -11.72
N ALA A 69 -17.48 21.51 -12.49
CA ALA A 69 -18.89 21.58 -12.84
C ALA A 69 -19.37 20.49 -13.80
N PHE A 70 -18.47 19.80 -14.49
CA PHE A 70 -18.78 18.92 -15.61
C PHE A 70 -19.79 17.82 -15.27
N GLY A 71 -19.72 17.23 -14.08
CA GLY A 71 -20.64 16.18 -13.62
C GLY A 71 -21.88 16.69 -12.89
N LEU A 72 -22.13 18.01 -12.84
CA LEU A 72 -23.23 18.62 -12.10
C LEU A 72 -24.38 19.02 -13.04
N THR A 73 -24.87 18.07 -13.83
CA THR A 73 -25.88 18.31 -14.89
C THR A 73 -27.28 18.55 -14.34
N ASP A 74 -27.61 17.98 -13.18
CA ASP A 74 -28.96 17.99 -12.61
C ASP A 74 -29.22 19.18 -11.68
N LEU A 75 -28.19 20.02 -11.45
CA LEU A 75 -28.29 21.20 -10.59
C LEU A 75 -28.64 22.47 -11.39
N SER A 76 -29.40 23.37 -10.80
CA SER A 76 -29.55 24.72 -11.30
C SER A 76 -28.21 25.47 -11.37
N SER A 77 -28.10 26.52 -12.18
CA SER A 77 -26.87 27.29 -12.31
C SER A 77 -26.33 27.79 -10.95
N ALA A 78 -27.24 28.33 -10.11
CA ALA A 78 -26.84 28.85 -8.81
C ALA A 78 -26.35 27.76 -7.84
N GLU A 79 -27.01 26.59 -7.80
CA GLU A 79 -26.63 25.47 -6.98
C GLU A 79 -25.28 24.87 -7.47
N ARG A 80 -25.11 24.77 -8.79
CA ARG A 80 -23.87 24.30 -9.41
C ARG A 80 -22.69 25.21 -9.05
N ASP A 81 -22.87 26.52 -9.18
CA ASP A 81 -21.81 27.51 -8.87
C ASP A 81 -21.44 27.46 -7.38
N ALA A 82 -22.44 27.37 -6.50
CA ALA A 82 -22.22 27.21 -5.06
C ALA A 82 -21.46 25.91 -4.75
N ARG A 83 -21.82 24.80 -5.41
CA ARG A 83 -21.15 23.51 -5.22
C ARG A 83 -19.71 23.51 -5.73
N VAL A 84 -19.47 24.13 -6.89
CA VAL A 84 -18.12 24.31 -7.43
C VAL A 84 -17.26 25.12 -6.47
N HIS A 85 -17.80 26.23 -5.94
CA HIS A 85 -17.11 27.08 -4.97
C HIS A 85 -16.74 26.25 -3.72
N GLU A 86 -17.70 25.56 -3.14
CA GLU A 86 -17.52 24.71 -1.94
C GLU A 86 -16.37 23.70 -2.12
N VAL A 87 -16.42 22.90 -3.19
CA VAL A 87 -15.42 21.84 -3.38
C VAL A 87 -14.02 22.37 -3.75
N LEU A 88 -13.96 23.49 -4.48
CA LEU A 88 -12.68 24.17 -4.78
C LEU A 88 -12.06 24.79 -3.53
N GLU A 89 -12.85 25.32 -2.62
CA GLU A 89 -12.38 25.82 -1.33
C GLU A 89 -11.81 24.68 -0.47
N GLN A 90 -12.52 23.53 -0.40
CA GLN A 90 -12.08 22.35 0.36
C GLN A 90 -10.71 21.80 -0.08
N VAL A 91 -10.38 21.92 -1.36
CA VAL A 91 -9.07 21.49 -1.89
C VAL A 91 -8.04 22.64 -1.98
N GLY A 92 -8.42 23.86 -1.55
CA GLY A 92 -7.56 25.07 -1.58
C GLY A 92 -7.28 25.59 -2.98
N MET A 93 -8.20 25.38 -3.94
CA MET A 93 -7.98 25.71 -5.36
C MET A 93 -8.92 26.81 -5.90
N LEU A 94 -9.72 27.43 -5.04
CA LEU A 94 -10.70 28.43 -5.45
C LEU A 94 -10.10 29.60 -6.25
N ARG A 95 -8.91 30.06 -5.86
CA ARG A 95 -8.19 31.15 -6.55
C ARG A 95 -7.82 30.84 -8.01
N TYR A 96 -7.83 29.55 -8.38
CA TYR A 96 -7.51 29.07 -9.72
C TYR A 96 -8.73 28.75 -10.58
N ALA A 97 -9.96 29.04 -10.10
CA ALA A 97 -11.22 28.66 -10.74
C ALA A 97 -11.27 28.97 -12.24
N ASN A 98 -10.73 30.11 -12.65
CA ASN A 98 -10.74 30.58 -14.04
C ASN A 98 -9.49 30.19 -14.84
N ARG A 99 -8.55 29.41 -14.26
CA ARG A 99 -7.36 28.93 -14.98
C ARG A 99 -7.64 27.62 -15.70
N TYR A 100 -6.81 27.33 -16.71
CA TYR A 100 -6.82 26.06 -17.41
C TYR A 100 -5.82 25.07 -16.78
N PRO A 101 -6.06 23.75 -16.86
CA PRO A 101 -5.20 22.72 -16.25
C PRO A 101 -3.72 22.81 -16.65
N ARG A 102 -3.43 23.16 -17.90
CA ARG A 102 -2.07 23.30 -18.43
C ARG A 102 -1.17 24.30 -17.67
N TYR A 103 -1.75 25.21 -16.91
CA TYR A 103 -1.01 26.20 -16.12
C TYR A 103 -0.84 25.78 -14.65
N LEU A 104 -1.23 24.56 -14.30
CA LEU A 104 -1.17 24.03 -12.95
C LEU A 104 -0.08 22.96 -12.83
N SER A 105 0.55 22.89 -11.66
CA SER A 105 1.44 21.77 -11.30
C SER A 105 0.65 20.46 -11.21
N GLY A 106 1.35 19.30 -11.28
CA GLY A 106 0.73 17.99 -11.15
C GLY A 106 -0.09 17.84 -9.87
N GLY A 107 0.42 18.33 -8.73
CA GLY A 107 -0.32 18.28 -7.48
C GLY A 107 -1.56 19.19 -7.45
N GLU A 108 -1.52 20.36 -8.11
CA GLU A 108 -2.70 21.22 -8.29
C GLU A 108 -3.72 20.55 -9.21
N GLN A 109 -3.29 19.90 -10.29
CA GLN A 109 -4.17 19.15 -11.17
C GLN A 109 -4.85 18.01 -10.43
N GLN A 110 -4.15 17.27 -9.58
CA GLN A 110 -4.71 16.21 -8.76
C GLN A 110 -5.77 16.74 -7.78
N ARG A 111 -5.52 17.87 -7.13
CA ARG A 111 -6.52 18.53 -6.26
C ARG A 111 -7.80 18.86 -7.03
N ILE A 112 -7.68 19.34 -8.26
CA ILE A 112 -8.83 19.62 -9.12
C ILE A 112 -9.54 18.34 -9.53
N ALA A 113 -8.81 17.26 -9.87
CA ALA A 113 -9.41 15.98 -10.20
C ALA A 113 -10.19 15.39 -9.00
N LEU A 114 -9.65 15.52 -7.79
CA LEU A 114 -10.33 15.14 -6.55
C LEU A 114 -11.60 15.99 -6.31
N ALA A 115 -11.53 17.31 -6.53
CA ALA A 115 -12.68 18.21 -6.44
C ALA A 115 -13.77 17.83 -7.47
N ARG A 116 -13.38 17.54 -8.71
CA ARG A 116 -14.30 17.09 -9.77
C ARG A 116 -15.00 15.78 -9.39
N ALA A 117 -14.22 14.80 -8.90
CA ALA A 117 -14.76 13.52 -8.48
C ALA A 117 -15.73 13.66 -7.28
N ARG A 118 -15.49 14.61 -6.36
CA ARG A 118 -16.32 14.88 -5.18
C ARG A 118 -17.58 15.68 -5.49
N ALA A 119 -17.55 16.52 -6.51
CA ALA A 119 -18.62 17.46 -6.80
C ALA A 119 -20.02 16.81 -6.91
N PRO A 120 -20.20 15.67 -7.59
CA PRO A 120 -21.48 14.98 -7.72
C PRO A 120 -21.98 14.29 -6.45
N ARG A 121 -21.22 14.28 -5.34
CA ARG A 121 -21.51 13.54 -4.10
C ARG A 121 -21.72 12.05 -4.38
N PRO A 122 -20.73 11.34 -4.93
CA PRO A 122 -20.87 9.94 -5.27
C PRO A 122 -21.04 9.08 -4.02
N ARG A 123 -21.66 7.91 -4.15
CA ARG A 123 -21.70 6.88 -3.09
C ARG A 123 -20.39 6.15 -2.95
N ILE A 124 -19.67 6.00 -4.07
CA ILE A 124 -18.41 5.27 -4.11
C ILE A 124 -17.36 6.12 -4.82
N PHE A 125 -16.21 6.28 -4.18
CA PHE A 125 -15.00 6.80 -4.80
C PHE A 125 -14.09 5.66 -5.24
N LEU A 126 -13.68 5.66 -6.48
CA LEU A 126 -12.66 4.79 -7.02
C LEU A 126 -11.43 5.62 -7.35
N LEU A 127 -10.27 5.23 -6.85
CA LEU A 127 -9.01 5.91 -7.09
C LEU A 127 -7.99 4.90 -7.63
N ASP A 128 -7.54 5.12 -8.86
CA ASP A 128 -6.55 4.27 -9.54
C ASP A 128 -5.17 4.90 -9.44
N GLU A 129 -4.31 4.35 -8.59
CA GLU A 129 -2.95 4.79 -8.31
C GLU A 129 -2.81 6.31 -8.14
N PRO A 130 -3.59 6.93 -7.25
CA PRO A 130 -3.75 8.38 -7.23
C PRO A 130 -2.47 9.16 -6.91
N PHE A 131 -1.43 8.51 -6.37
CA PHE A 131 -0.21 9.21 -5.93
C PHE A 131 1.06 8.71 -6.61
N SER A 132 0.98 7.83 -7.61
CA SER A 132 2.14 7.15 -8.23
C SER A 132 3.12 8.11 -8.93
N ASN A 133 2.64 9.19 -9.54
CA ASN A 133 3.45 10.11 -10.35
C ASN A 133 3.95 11.35 -9.59
N LEU A 134 4.01 11.30 -8.25
CA LEU A 134 4.35 12.45 -7.42
C LEU A 134 5.68 12.26 -6.69
N ASP A 135 6.40 13.36 -6.47
CA ASP A 135 7.53 13.37 -5.55
C ASP A 135 7.07 13.09 -4.09
N THR A 136 7.98 12.61 -3.25
CA THR A 136 7.68 12.15 -1.89
C THR A 136 6.99 13.21 -1.02
N ARG A 137 7.43 14.49 -1.11
CA ARG A 137 6.85 15.55 -0.28
C ARG A 137 5.43 15.88 -0.70
N LEU A 138 5.20 16.00 -1.99
CA LEU A 138 3.89 16.29 -2.56
C LEU A 138 2.93 15.13 -2.35
N ARG A 139 3.42 13.89 -2.50
CA ARG A 139 2.68 12.65 -2.22
C ARG A 139 2.12 12.66 -0.79
N ASN A 140 2.94 12.92 0.21
CA ASN A 140 2.52 12.96 1.61
C ASN A 140 1.43 14.02 1.85
N GLN A 141 1.61 15.24 1.33
CA GLN A 141 0.62 16.31 1.47
C GLN A 141 -0.73 15.96 0.82
N LEU A 142 -0.69 15.31 -0.34
CA LEU A 142 -1.91 14.94 -1.06
C LEU A 142 -2.59 13.71 -0.47
N ARG A 143 -1.85 12.76 0.11
CA ARG A 143 -2.40 11.66 0.91
C ARG A 143 -3.19 12.18 2.10
N ASP A 144 -2.60 13.12 2.88
CA ASP A 144 -3.24 13.73 4.05
C ASP A 144 -4.53 14.46 3.65
N LEU A 145 -4.46 15.28 2.58
CA LEU A 145 -5.62 16.00 2.07
C LEU A 145 -6.73 15.04 1.60
N SER A 146 -6.36 14.02 0.81
CA SER A 146 -7.30 13.03 0.28
C SER A 146 -7.97 12.26 1.41
N LEU A 147 -7.20 11.79 2.40
CA LEU A 147 -7.74 11.09 3.58
C LEU A 147 -8.74 11.97 4.33
N HIS A 148 -8.40 13.24 4.57
CA HIS A 148 -9.30 14.18 5.23
C HIS A 148 -10.61 14.39 4.44
N ILE A 149 -10.52 14.54 3.13
CA ILE A 149 -11.68 14.71 2.25
C ILE A 149 -12.54 13.45 2.23
N LEU A 150 -11.92 12.26 2.08
CA LEU A 150 -12.63 11.00 2.02
C LEU A 150 -13.32 10.67 3.37
N LYS A 151 -12.64 10.86 4.50
CA LYS A 151 -13.25 10.67 5.84
C LYS A 151 -14.41 11.61 6.15
N LYS A 152 -14.41 12.81 5.59
CA LYS A 152 -15.55 13.75 5.71
C LYS A 152 -16.71 13.45 4.76
N SER A 153 -16.52 12.56 3.81
CA SER A 153 -17.59 12.14 2.92
C SER A 153 -18.33 10.96 3.55
N GLU A 154 -19.64 10.87 3.27
CA GLU A 154 -20.44 9.68 3.61
C GLU A 154 -20.26 8.55 2.58
N SER A 155 -19.28 8.68 1.69
CA SER A 155 -18.99 7.77 0.59
C SER A 155 -18.01 6.70 1.01
N SER A 156 -18.16 5.49 0.50
CA SER A 156 -17.11 4.48 0.56
C SER A 156 -16.03 4.74 -0.48
N SER A 157 -14.79 4.38 -0.16
CA SER A 157 -13.66 4.60 -1.05
C SER A 157 -12.92 3.30 -1.32
N LEU A 158 -12.68 3.01 -2.60
CA LEU A 158 -11.78 1.92 -3.02
C LEU A 158 -10.57 2.54 -3.71
N ILE A 159 -9.40 2.35 -3.09
CA ILE A 159 -8.14 2.86 -3.61
C ILE A 159 -7.30 1.68 -4.06
N VAL A 160 -6.83 1.73 -5.29
CA VAL A 160 -5.86 0.79 -5.84
C VAL A 160 -4.49 1.44 -5.82
N THR A 161 -3.51 0.71 -5.32
CA THR A 161 -2.11 1.13 -5.29
C THR A 161 -1.18 -0.08 -5.39
N HIS A 162 0.05 0.13 -5.80
CA HIS A 162 1.13 -0.85 -5.67
C HIS A 162 2.06 -0.52 -4.49
N ASP A 163 1.82 0.59 -3.79
CA ASP A 163 2.62 1.07 -2.67
C ASP A 163 1.98 0.58 -1.34
N ALA A 164 2.72 -0.27 -0.61
CA ALA A 164 2.26 -0.82 0.66
C ALA A 164 2.12 0.25 1.75
N GLU A 165 2.98 1.29 1.76
CA GLU A 165 2.86 2.40 2.70
C GLU A 165 1.58 3.20 2.46
N GLU A 166 1.21 3.42 1.19
CA GLU A 166 -0.07 4.05 0.85
C GLU A 166 -1.25 3.21 1.36
N ALA A 167 -1.19 1.88 1.12
CA ALA A 167 -2.25 0.98 1.56
C ALA A 167 -2.40 1.01 3.08
N MET A 168 -1.29 0.96 3.83
CA MET A 168 -1.31 1.03 5.29
C MET A 168 -1.78 2.39 5.81
N PHE A 169 -1.39 3.49 5.16
CA PHE A 169 -1.74 4.85 5.60
C PHE A 169 -3.21 5.21 5.34
N MET A 170 -3.75 4.80 4.19
CA MET A 170 -5.07 5.25 3.71
C MET A 170 -6.19 4.26 4.02
N GLY A 171 -5.90 2.97 4.17
CA GLY A 171 -6.92 1.92 4.24
C GLY A 171 -7.39 1.64 5.66
N ASP A 172 -8.71 1.63 5.90
CA ASP A 172 -9.29 1.01 7.10
C ASP A 172 -9.28 -0.51 6.96
N GLN A 173 -9.41 -1.00 5.72
CA GLN A 173 -9.24 -2.40 5.31
C GLN A 173 -8.37 -2.47 4.06
N VAL A 174 -7.48 -3.44 4.02
CA VAL A 174 -6.58 -3.67 2.89
C VAL A 174 -6.81 -5.07 2.34
N ALA A 175 -7.05 -5.16 1.01
CA ALA A 175 -7.19 -6.43 0.30
C ALA A 175 -5.97 -6.65 -0.59
N VAL A 176 -5.16 -7.64 -0.28
CA VAL A 176 -3.98 -8.02 -1.09
C VAL A 176 -4.43 -8.90 -2.26
N MET A 177 -4.04 -8.49 -3.47
CA MET A 177 -4.33 -9.26 -4.69
C MET A 177 -3.04 -9.85 -5.29
N LYS A 178 -3.11 -11.13 -5.69
CA LYS A 178 -2.10 -11.84 -6.49
C LYS A 178 -2.83 -12.67 -7.55
N ASP A 179 -2.39 -12.58 -8.81
CA ASP A 179 -2.90 -13.39 -9.94
C ASP A 179 -4.44 -13.39 -10.08
N GLY A 180 -5.05 -12.21 -9.93
CA GLY A 180 -6.51 -12.03 -10.06
C GLY A 180 -7.32 -12.51 -8.85
N ARG A 181 -6.68 -12.93 -7.76
CA ARG A 181 -7.33 -13.43 -6.55
C ARG A 181 -6.97 -12.59 -5.33
N ILE A 182 -7.90 -12.50 -4.39
CA ILE A 182 -7.63 -11.93 -3.07
C ILE A 182 -6.92 -13.00 -2.22
N VAL A 183 -5.73 -12.64 -1.71
CA VAL A 183 -4.89 -13.52 -0.87
C VAL A 183 -5.20 -13.30 0.61
N GLN A 184 -5.32 -12.04 1.02
CA GLN A 184 -5.64 -11.66 2.41
C GLN A 184 -6.43 -10.35 2.42
N VAL A 185 -7.37 -10.23 3.36
CA VAL A 185 -8.09 -8.99 3.67
C VAL A 185 -8.05 -8.78 5.18
N GLY A 186 -7.74 -7.55 5.59
CA GLY A 186 -7.73 -7.18 7.01
C GLY A 186 -7.33 -5.74 7.23
N PRO A 187 -7.35 -5.25 8.47
CA PRO A 187 -6.76 -3.97 8.82
C PRO A 187 -5.24 -3.99 8.56
N PRO A 188 -4.61 -2.83 8.29
CA PRO A 188 -3.19 -2.75 7.96
C PRO A 188 -2.26 -3.48 8.94
N GLU A 189 -2.52 -3.35 10.24
CA GLU A 189 -1.74 -4.00 11.29
C GLU A 189 -1.77 -5.53 11.19
N GLU A 190 -2.91 -6.12 10.81
CA GLU A 190 -3.03 -7.56 10.67
C GLU A 190 -2.18 -8.08 9.50
N LEU A 191 -2.17 -7.36 8.36
CA LEU A 191 -1.36 -7.74 7.21
C LEU A 191 0.14 -7.60 7.48
N TYR A 192 0.53 -6.65 8.33
CA TYR A 192 1.91 -6.42 8.70
C TYR A 192 2.44 -7.44 9.72
N PHE A 193 1.65 -7.70 10.80
CA PHE A 193 2.08 -8.54 11.93
C PHE A 193 1.60 -10.00 11.86
N LYS A 194 0.61 -10.30 11.00
CA LYS A 194 0.03 -11.63 10.81
C LYS A 194 -0.19 -11.95 9.33
N PRO A 195 0.85 -11.83 8.49
CA PRO A 195 0.73 -12.18 7.08
C PRO A 195 0.41 -13.67 6.92
N VAL A 196 -0.49 -14.00 5.98
CA VAL A 196 -0.90 -15.40 5.75
C VAL A 196 0.12 -16.23 4.99
N ASN A 197 1.07 -15.59 4.31
CA ASN A 197 2.16 -16.25 3.57
C ASN A 197 3.34 -15.29 3.33
N ALA A 198 4.45 -15.84 2.80
CA ALA A 198 5.67 -15.11 2.50
C ALA A 198 5.45 -13.93 1.55
N PHE A 199 4.59 -14.09 0.54
CA PHE A 199 4.25 -13.02 -0.41
C PHE A 199 3.64 -11.79 0.30
N VAL A 200 2.69 -11.99 1.21
CA VAL A 200 2.09 -10.87 1.96
C VAL A 200 3.12 -10.24 2.90
N ALA A 201 3.94 -11.06 3.59
CA ALA A 201 5.00 -10.55 4.45
C ALA A 201 5.97 -9.62 3.69
N SER A 202 6.45 -10.06 2.52
CA SER A 202 7.40 -9.30 1.69
C SER A 202 6.77 -8.08 1.02
N LEU A 203 5.45 -8.10 0.76
CA LEU A 203 4.75 -6.96 0.15
C LEU A 203 4.69 -5.75 1.10
N PHE A 204 4.55 -5.98 2.42
CA PHE A 204 4.41 -4.92 3.41
C PHE A 204 5.72 -4.46 4.07
N GLY A 205 6.86 -4.97 3.63
CA GLY A 205 8.16 -4.50 4.09
C GLY A 205 9.28 -5.45 3.70
N GLU A 206 10.49 -4.95 3.79
CA GLU A 206 11.69 -5.77 3.60
C GLU A 206 11.70 -6.91 4.62
N VAL A 207 12.22 -8.07 4.18
CA VAL A 207 12.41 -9.24 5.03
C VAL A 207 13.80 -9.85 4.77
N ASN A 208 14.41 -10.38 5.81
CA ASN A 208 15.52 -11.30 5.71
C ASN A 208 14.95 -12.71 5.56
N GLU A 209 15.35 -13.45 4.55
CA GLU A 209 14.89 -14.80 4.28
C GLU A 209 15.96 -15.81 4.68
N ILE A 210 15.58 -16.78 5.50
CA ILE A 210 16.46 -17.83 6.01
C ILE A 210 15.78 -19.17 5.79
N ALA A 211 16.34 -19.97 4.89
CA ALA A 211 15.85 -21.33 4.69
C ALA A 211 16.20 -22.19 5.92
N GLY A 212 15.30 -23.04 6.33
CA GLY A 212 15.48 -23.90 7.49
C GLY A 212 14.68 -25.18 7.41
N ARG A 213 14.93 -26.05 8.39
CA ARG A 213 14.20 -27.32 8.58
C ARG A 213 13.69 -27.39 10.01
N VAL A 214 12.48 -27.84 10.17
CA VAL A 214 11.83 -28.01 11.49
C VAL A 214 12.40 -29.25 12.18
N LEU A 215 12.82 -29.10 13.44
CA LEU A 215 13.25 -30.16 14.34
C LEU A 215 12.64 -29.88 15.72
N ASP A 216 11.94 -30.84 16.29
CA ASP A 216 11.27 -30.72 17.60
C ASP A 216 10.42 -29.45 17.72
N GLY A 217 9.68 -29.10 16.66
CA GLY A 217 8.81 -27.91 16.60
C GLY A 217 9.55 -26.56 16.53
N HIS A 218 10.85 -26.56 16.21
CA HIS A 218 11.69 -25.36 16.12
C HIS A 218 12.51 -25.37 14.83
N VAL A 219 12.92 -24.18 14.39
CA VAL A 219 13.92 -23.99 13.32
C VAL A 219 15.18 -23.41 13.93
N HIS A 220 16.29 -24.14 13.80
CA HIS A 220 17.60 -23.66 14.24
C HIS A 220 18.23 -22.83 13.12
N THR A 221 18.45 -21.55 13.38
CA THR A 221 19.07 -20.62 12.43
C THR A 221 20.35 -20.04 13.01
N PRO A 222 21.24 -19.48 12.17
CA PRO A 222 22.45 -18.80 12.67
C PRO A 222 22.19 -17.60 13.59
N ILE A 223 20.95 -17.09 13.63
CA ILE A 223 20.57 -15.94 14.46
C ILE A 223 19.71 -16.33 15.68
N GLY A 224 19.47 -17.63 15.88
CA GLY A 224 18.73 -18.14 17.02
C GLY A 224 17.76 -19.25 16.69
N THR A 225 17.11 -19.79 17.70
CA THR A 225 16.08 -20.84 17.57
C THR A 225 14.69 -20.20 17.49
N ILE A 226 13.93 -20.52 16.47
CA ILE A 226 12.63 -19.93 16.14
C ILE A 226 11.57 -21.02 16.31
N CYS A 227 10.50 -20.71 17.03
CA CYS A 227 9.38 -21.62 17.20
C CYS A 227 8.59 -21.75 15.89
N ALA A 228 8.29 -22.98 15.48
CA ALA A 228 7.58 -23.30 14.24
C ALA A 228 6.35 -24.20 14.51
N PRO A 229 5.34 -23.70 15.25
CA PRO A 229 4.16 -24.51 15.59
C PRO A 229 3.37 -24.85 14.33
N GLY A 230 2.88 -26.08 14.26
CA GLY A 230 2.03 -26.55 13.16
C GLY A 230 2.77 -27.18 11.99
N PHE A 231 4.11 -27.16 11.99
CA PHE A 231 4.93 -27.88 11.01
C PHE A 231 5.40 -29.23 11.55
N ALA A 232 5.44 -30.23 10.68
CA ALA A 232 5.98 -31.53 11.01
C ALA A 232 7.52 -31.49 11.07
N ASP A 233 8.11 -32.38 11.88
CA ASP A 233 9.56 -32.54 11.90
C ASP A 233 10.09 -32.95 10.53
N GLY A 234 11.18 -32.31 10.13
CA GLY A 234 11.79 -32.48 8.82
C GLY A 234 11.18 -31.60 7.72
N ALA A 235 10.11 -30.86 7.99
CA ALA A 235 9.53 -29.92 7.01
C ALA A 235 10.54 -28.82 6.64
N GLU A 236 10.63 -28.53 5.35
CA GLU A 236 11.39 -27.41 4.85
C GLU A 236 10.55 -26.14 4.96
N VAL A 237 11.13 -25.07 5.50
CA VAL A 237 10.45 -23.81 5.78
C VAL A 237 11.33 -22.62 5.45
N ASP A 238 10.68 -21.52 5.11
CA ASP A 238 11.29 -20.20 4.99
C ASP A 238 10.94 -19.38 6.24
N VAL A 239 12.00 -18.94 6.93
CA VAL A 239 11.91 -18.03 8.07
C VAL A 239 12.14 -16.63 7.56
N LEU A 240 11.13 -15.77 7.68
CA LEU A 240 11.17 -14.37 7.30
C LEU A 240 11.30 -13.50 8.53
N VAL A 241 12.35 -12.70 8.58
CA VAL A 241 12.68 -11.82 9.71
C VAL A 241 12.69 -10.38 9.24
N ARG A 242 11.85 -9.53 9.79
CA ARG A 242 11.89 -8.09 9.46
C ARG A 242 13.20 -7.47 9.94
N PRO A 243 13.78 -6.51 9.20
CA PRO A 243 15.00 -5.82 9.64
C PRO A 243 14.90 -5.18 11.02
N GLU A 244 13.71 -4.75 11.42
CA GLU A 244 13.41 -4.17 12.74
C GLU A 244 13.40 -5.21 13.87
N ALA A 245 13.14 -6.48 13.55
CA ALA A 245 13.16 -7.59 14.49
C ALA A 245 14.58 -8.02 14.86
N LEU A 246 15.53 -7.77 13.96
CA LEU A 246 16.94 -8.11 14.18
C LEU A 246 17.63 -6.96 14.93
N ARG A 247 17.68 -7.06 16.27
CA ARG A 247 18.28 -6.03 17.11
C ARG A 247 19.77 -6.27 17.29
N VAL A 248 20.55 -5.21 17.12
CA VAL A 248 21.99 -5.21 17.32
C VAL A 248 22.30 -4.78 18.75
N VAL A 249 23.12 -5.58 19.46
CA VAL A 249 23.54 -5.34 20.84
C VAL A 249 25.06 -5.33 20.94
N ALA A 250 25.58 -4.61 21.94
CA ALA A 250 27.02 -4.51 22.15
C ALA A 250 27.62 -5.75 22.88
N ASP A 251 26.76 -6.55 23.52
CA ASP A 251 27.19 -7.73 24.28
C ASP A 251 27.15 -8.97 23.40
N GLU A 252 28.32 -9.61 23.24
CA GLU A 252 28.50 -10.81 22.43
C GLU A 252 28.25 -12.12 23.22
N GLN A 253 28.12 -12.06 24.56
CA GLN A 253 28.28 -13.24 25.43
C GLN A 253 27.12 -14.26 25.36
N ASN A 254 25.93 -13.87 24.89
CA ASN A 254 24.74 -14.74 24.89
C ASN A 254 23.94 -14.72 23.57
N ASN A 255 24.49 -14.16 22.52
CA ASN A 255 23.74 -13.85 21.31
C ASN A 255 24.44 -14.40 20.07
N ALA A 256 23.71 -14.55 18.97
CA ALA A 256 24.32 -14.74 17.68
C ALA A 256 25.26 -13.57 17.36
N VAL A 257 26.32 -13.84 16.64
CA VAL A 257 27.37 -12.86 16.34
C VAL A 257 27.38 -12.58 14.85
N ALA A 258 27.49 -11.30 14.49
CA ALA A 258 27.60 -10.87 13.10
C ALA A 258 28.76 -9.92 12.88
N SER A 259 29.36 -9.96 11.68
CA SER A 259 30.30 -8.94 11.22
C SER A 259 29.52 -7.85 10.46
N VAL A 260 29.83 -6.59 10.75
CA VAL A 260 29.24 -5.44 10.07
C VAL A 260 29.88 -5.27 8.70
N ILE A 261 29.11 -5.46 7.64
CA ILE A 261 29.55 -5.22 6.26
C ILE A 261 29.55 -3.70 5.99
N THR A 262 28.43 -3.04 6.31
CA THR A 262 28.32 -1.58 6.21
C THR A 262 27.19 -1.06 7.09
N SER A 263 27.27 0.20 7.46
CA SER A 263 26.23 0.91 8.22
C SER A 263 25.90 2.25 7.57
N ARG A 264 24.61 2.57 7.46
CA ARG A 264 24.13 3.80 6.79
C ARG A 264 23.03 4.48 7.62
N LEU A 265 23.16 5.79 7.77
CA LEU A 265 22.12 6.60 8.40
C LEU A 265 21.04 6.95 7.37
N LEU A 266 19.80 6.56 7.63
CA LEU A 266 18.62 6.85 6.82
C LEU A 266 17.76 7.96 7.45
N GLY A 267 18.35 8.90 8.17
CA GLY A 267 17.67 9.99 8.88
C GLY A 267 17.18 9.55 10.26
N ARG A 268 15.98 8.98 10.36
CA ARG A 268 15.40 8.56 11.64
C ARG A 268 15.87 7.17 12.12
N ALA A 269 16.47 6.40 11.25
CA ALA A 269 16.96 5.05 11.51
C ALA A 269 18.33 4.85 10.89
N SER A 270 19.06 3.85 11.38
CA SER A 270 20.28 3.32 10.76
C SER A 270 19.98 1.95 10.17
N LEU A 271 20.44 1.72 8.94
CA LEU A 271 20.43 0.42 8.26
C LEU A 271 21.82 -0.21 8.36
N LEU A 272 21.87 -1.42 8.86
CA LEU A 272 23.09 -2.21 8.96
C LEU A 272 22.98 -3.42 8.03
N HIS A 273 24.02 -3.65 7.25
CA HIS A 273 24.24 -4.87 6.48
C HIS A 273 25.21 -5.74 7.29
N LEU A 274 24.78 -6.94 7.58
CA LEU A 274 25.45 -7.86 8.49
C LEU A 274 25.77 -9.16 7.78
N SER A 275 26.90 -9.76 8.10
CA SER A 275 27.26 -11.12 7.71
C SER A 275 27.29 -12.00 8.95
N VAL A 276 26.46 -13.03 8.97
CA VAL A 276 26.38 -14.02 10.05
C VAL A 276 27.01 -15.32 9.57
N PRO A 277 27.96 -15.92 10.30
CA PRO A 277 28.54 -17.21 9.94
C PRO A 277 27.43 -18.29 9.86
N ASN A 278 27.34 -18.99 8.73
CA ASN A 278 26.39 -20.10 8.53
C ASN A 278 27.07 -21.39 8.03
N GLY A 279 28.39 -21.44 8.07
CA GLY A 279 29.18 -22.55 7.55
C GLY A 279 29.49 -22.50 6.04
N GLU A 280 28.95 -21.53 5.32
CA GLU A 280 29.20 -21.27 3.91
C GLU A 280 30.17 -20.11 3.70
N VAL A 281 30.82 -20.09 2.51
CA VAL A 281 31.73 -19.00 2.13
C VAL A 281 30.91 -17.72 1.94
N GLY A 282 31.20 -16.68 2.73
CA GLY A 282 30.53 -15.38 2.68
C GLY A 282 29.48 -15.18 3.77
N GLY A 283 29.03 -16.23 4.45
CA GLY A 283 28.01 -16.13 5.52
C GLY A 283 26.62 -15.75 5.02
N LEU A 284 25.67 -15.72 5.94
CA LEU A 284 24.30 -15.26 5.70
C LEU A 284 24.27 -13.73 5.76
N HIS A 285 23.82 -13.08 4.67
CA HIS A 285 23.68 -11.63 4.59
C HIS A 285 22.32 -11.19 5.10
N LEU A 286 22.31 -10.38 6.16
CA LEU A 286 21.10 -9.90 6.80
C LEU A 286 21.09 -8.37 6.93
N HIS A 287 19.91 -7.82 6.96
CA HIS A 287 19.66 -6.40 7.21
C HIS A 287 19.07 -6.21 8.60
N SER A 288 19.60 -5.23 9.35
CA SER A 288 18.98 -4.76 10.59
C SER A 288 18.69 -3.27 10.48
N ARG A 289 17.49 -2.88 10.91
CA ARG A 289 17.07 -1.47 10.96
C ARG A 289 16.86 -1.04 12.41
N VAL A 290 17.75 -0.16 12.86
CA VAL A 290 17.79 0.32 14.24
C VAL A 290 17.32 1.77 14.31
N SER A 291 16.44 2.09 15.26
CA SER A 291 15.99 3.47 15.47
C SER A 291 17.14 4.37 15.93
N GLY A 292 17.20 5.58 15.37
CA GLY A 292 18.23 6.55 15.72
C GLY A 292 19.57 6.31 15.02
N LYS A 293 20.63 6.86 15.63
CA LYS A 293 21.99 6.78 15.11
C LYS A 293 22.72 5.60 15.73
N MET A 294 22.91 4.54 14.97
CA MET A 294 23.77 3.40 15.30
C MET A 294 24.62 3.07 14.08
N LEU A 295 25.89 3.41 14.12
CA LEU A 295 26.82 3.27 12.99
C LEU A 295 28.09 2.57 13.46
N PRO A 296 28.05 1.26 13.78
CA PRO A 296 29.24 0.48 14.08
C PRO A 296 30.19 0.49 12.87
N SER A 297 31.48 0.36 13.14
CA SER A 297 32.49 0.38 12.09
C SER A 297 32.40 -0.85 11.19
N GLU A 298 32.70 -0.71 9.91
CA GLU A 298 32.80 -1.82 8.98
C GLU A 298 33.86 -2.82 9.47
N GLY A 299 33.57 -4.10 9.42
CA GLY A 299 34.41 -5.19 9.94
C GLY A 299 34.31 -5.40 11.47
N SER A 300 33.59 -4.55 12.21
CA SER A 300 33.39 -4.79 13.65
C SER A 300 32.39 -5.92 13.87
N THR A 301 32.52 -6.57 15.03
CA THR A 301 31.63 -7.63 15.48
C THR A 301 30.54 -7.06 16.38
N VAL A 302 29.33 -7.56 16.23
CA VAL A 302 28.15 -7.16 17.03
C VAL A 302 27.34 -8.38 17.42
N GLY A 303 26.69 -8.33 18.58
CA GLY A 303 25.72 -9.34 18.99
C GLY A 303 24.34 -9.08 18.35
N LEU A 304 23.59 -10.15 18.12
CA LEU A 304 22.23 -10.10 17.55
C LEU A 304 21.23 -10.72 18.49
N THR A 305 20.06 -10.08 18.60
CA THR A 305 18.88 -10.65 19.28
C THR A 305 17.66 -10.52 18.37
N LEU A 306 16.73 -11.46 18.49
CA LEU A 306 15.49 -11.46 17.73
C LEU A 306 14.32 -10.92 18.57
N ASP A 307 13.43 -10.20 17.92
CA ASP A 307 12.10 -9.86 18.42
C ASP A 307 11.06 -10.75 17.71
N ASP A 308 10.55 -11.74 18.44
CA ASP A 308 9.68 -12.79 17.89
C ASP A 308 8.39 -12.26 17.24
N GLN A 309 7.96 -11.03 17.57
CA GLN A 309 6.74 -10.46 17.01
C GLN A 309 6.81 -10.17 15.50
N ASN A 310 8.02 -10.07 14.95
CA ASN A 310 8.28 -9.73 13.57
C ASN A 310 9.08 -10.83 12.84
N VAL A 311 8.89 -12.07 13.30
CA VAL A 311 9.46 -13.29 12.69
C VAL A 311 8.31 -14.19 12.25
N PHE A 312 8.36 -14.65 11.00
CA PHE A 312 7.32 -15.48 10.41
C PHE A 312 7.94 -16.76 9.85
N VAL A 313 7.22 -17.86 9.98
CA VAL A 313 7.64 -19.15 9.43
C VAL A 313 6.57 -19.63 8.45
N PHE A 314 6.97 -19.91 7.22
CA PHE A 314 6.10 -20.42 6.16
C PHE A 314 6.66 -21.71 5.58
N ALA A 315 5.81 -22.54 4.98
CA ALA A 315 6.27 -23.67 4.19
C ALA A 315 7.13 -23.15 3.03
N ALA A 316 8.27 -23.78 2.77
CA ALA A 316 9.11 -23.42 1.64
C ALA A 316 8.30 -23.52 0.34
N GLU A 317 8.24 -22.43 -0.46
CA GLU A 317 7.68 -22.53 -1.80
C GLU A 317 8.66 -23.35 -2.64
N ASN A 318 8.26 -24.57 -3.05
CA ASN A 318 9.07 -25.37 -3.97
C ASN A 318 9.34 -24.56 -5.24
N SER A 319 10.60 -24.21 -5.46
CA SER A 319 11.10 -23.50 -6.62
C SER A 319 10.88 -24.27 -7.92
#